data_705a125dfa5fccbba8469fd779f29ed9
#
_entry.id   705a125dfa5fccbba8469fd779f29ed9
#
_cell.length_a   1.000
_cell.length_b   1.000
_cell.length_c   1.000
_cell.angle_alpha   90.00
_cell.angle_beta   90.00
_cell.angle_gamma   90.00
#
_symmetry.space_group_name_H-M   'P 1'
#
loop_
_entity.id
_entity.type
_entity.pdbx_description
1 polymer ?
#
loop_
_entity_poly.entity_id
_entity_poly.type
_entity_poly.pdbx_seq_one_letter_code
_entity_poly.pdbx_strand_id
1 'polypeptide(L)'
;MIREESLSEISDGRLYTENDMVRADTGNCAGCTQVCCRGMESSIVLDPYDVYRLTRRLQTTFDKLLDDKKIEINIVDGIMLPNMKMAPDTNACGFLGKDDRCLIHDARPGVCRLFPLGRYWENESSYKYILQKDQCHKPGLSKIKVKKWIDMHEGSAYEHFIVSWHKYLKRTEAAVRRIAAECASEQTENTLEESRTQNLSSSMTPEQQIRVICLYTLKTFYAAGYKAADENDFFREIEDRISKAYTDLGME
;
A
#
# COMPACT_ATOMS: atom_id res chain seq x y z
N MET A 1 -6.56 -1.10 5.43
CA MET A 1 -7.62 -2.14 5.47
C MET A 1 -7.63 -2.73 6.86
N ILE A 2 -8.61 -2.36 7.67
CA ILE A 2 -8.88 -3.01 8.96
C ILE A 2 -9.90 -4.10 8.62
N ARG A 3 -9.47 -5.38 8.66
CA ARG A 3 -10.41 -6.49 8.62
C ARG A 3 -10.88 -6.74 10.04
N GLU A 4 -12.18 -6.75 10.26
CA GLU A 4 -12.81 -7.13 11.54
C GLU A 4 -12.77 -8.66 11.79
N GLU A 5 -11.81 -9.35 11.21
CA GLU A 5 -11.60 -10.77 11.38
C GLU A 5 -10.73 -11.03 12.62
N SER A 6 -11.05 -12.07 13.38
CA SER A 6 -10.26 -12.40 14.56
C SER A 6 -8.84 -12.84 14.15
N LEU A 7 -7.84 -12.50 14.97
CA LEU A 7 -6.44 -12.86 14.70
C LEU A 7 -6.27 -14.37 14.45
N SER A 8 -7.04 -15.20 15.12
CA SER A 8 -6.99 -16.67 14.99
C SER A 8 -7.59 -17.20 13.70
N GLU A 9 -8.42 -16.41 13.01
CA GLU A 9 -8.98 -16.79 11.71
C GLU A 9 -8.03 -16.53 10.57
N ILE A 10 -7.27 -15.42 10.64
CA ILE A 10 -6.37 -14.98 9.57
C ILE A 10 -4.91 -15.43 9.76
N SER A 11 -4.54 -15.92 10.95
CA SER A 11 -3.15 -16.24 11.29
C SER A 11 -3.05 -17.48 12.18
N ASP A 12 -1.82 -17.84 12.53
CA ASP A 12 -1.51 -18.88 13.53
C ASP A 12 -1.83 -18.44 14.98
N GLY A 13 -2.45 -17.28 15.18
CA GLY A 13 -2.84 -16.72 16.47
C GLY A 13 -1.70 -16.06 17.24
N ARG A 14 -0.51 -15.91 16.65
CA ARG A 14 0.67 -15.31 17.27
C ARG A 14 1.02 -13.97 16.69
N LEU A 15 1.50 -13.08 17.54
CA LEU A 15 2.13 -11.82 17.15
C LEU A 15 3.65 -11.97 17.24
N TYR A 16 4.34 -11.59 16.17
CA TYR A 16 5.78 -11.69 16.05
C TYR A 16 6.42 -10.30 16.00
N THR A 17 7.58 -10.18 16.61
CA THR A 17 8.49 -9.05 16.43
C THR A 17 9.49 -9.37 15.30
N GLU A 18 10.27 -8.39 14.88
CA GLU A 18 11.33 -8.56 13.87
C GLU A 18 12.39 -9.60 14.25
N ASN A 19 12.62 -9.80 15.55
CA ASN A 19 13.63 -10.70 16.08
C ASN A 19 13.14 -12.13 16.33
N ASP A 20 11.83 -12.36 16.23
CA ASP A 20 11.24 -13.67 16.47
C ASP A 20 11.49 -14.64 15.32
N MET A 21 11.46 -15.92 15.64
CA MET A 21 11.58 -17.01 14.67
C MET A 21 10.20 -17.43 14.17
N VAL A 22 10.01 -17.42 12.87
CA VAL A 22 8.75 -17.80 12.21
C VAL A 22 9.00 -18.87 11.14
N ARG A 23 8.03 -19.74 10.88
CA ARG A 23 8.08 -20.74 9.81
C ARG A 23 7.66 -20.12 8.48
N ALA A 24 8.54 -19.34 7.87
CA ALA A 24 8.27 -18.63 6.62
C ALA A 24 9.34 -18.87 5.54
N ASP A 25 10.48 -19.48 5.88
CA ASP A 25 11.56 -19.66 4.93
C ASP A 25 11.19 -20.67 3.83
N THR A 26 10.98 -20.14 2.65
CA THR A 26 10.61 -20.90 1.45
C THR A 26 11.81 -21.39 0.65
N GLY A 27 13.04 -21.19 1.11
CA GLY A 27 14.25 -21.49 0.32
C GLY A 27 14.23 -20.71 -1.00
N ASN A 28 14.06 -19.40 -0.91
CA ASN A 28 14.03 -18.50 -2.06
C ASN A 28 12.93 -18.82 -3.11
N CYS A 29 11.79 -19.34 -2.64
CA CYS A 29 10.63 -19.73 -3.47
C CYS A 29 10.94 -20.79 -4.55
N ALA A 30 12.00 -21.58 -4.41
CA ALA A 30 12.28 -22.67 -5.33
C ALA A 30 11.16 -23.73 -5.27
N GLY A 31 10.58 -24.12 -6.41
CA GLY A 31 9.43 -25.04 -6.48
C GLY A 31 8.14 -24.48 -5.88
N CYS A 32 7.98 -23.16 -5.86
CA CYS A 32 6.77 -22.47 -5.39
C CYS A 32 5.59 -22.73 -6.32
N THR A 33 4.38 -22.82 -5.77
CA THR A 33 3.11 -22.91 -6.50
C THR A 33 2.54 -21.53 -6.91
N GLN A 34 3.30 -20.46 -6.74
CA GLN A 34 3.02 -19.06 -7.12
C GLN A 34 1.70 -18.48 -6.56
N VAL A 35 1.22 -18.96 -5.44
CA VAL A 35 -0.04 -18.46 -4.84
C VAL A 35 -0.03 -16.95 -4.57
N CYS A 36 1.13 -16.37 -4.20
CA CYS A 36 1.29 -14.93 -4.02
C CYS A 36 1.41 -14.14 -5.34
N CYS A 37 1.42 -14.83 -6.49
CA CYS A 37 1.51 -14.23 -7.82
C CYS A 37 0.26 -14.49 -8.67
N ARG A 38 -0.77 -15.14 -8.12
CA ARG A 38 -2.02 -15.48 -8.81
C ARG A 38 -3.21 -15.24 -7.90
N GLY A 39 -4.33 -14.80 -8.46
CA GLY A 39 -5.56 -14.61 -7.71
C GLY A 39 -5.52 -13.46 -6.68
N MET A 40 -4.56 -12.54 -6.81
CA MET A 40 -4.37 -11.47 -5.84
C MET A 40 -5.25 -10.25 -6.13
N GLU A 41 -5.90 -10.21 -7.29
CA GLU A 41 -6.76 -9.09 -7.72
C GLU A 41 -6.07 -7.73 -7.47
N SER A 42 -6.71 -6.81 -6.75
CA SER A 42 -6.17 -5.50 -6.38
C SER A 42 -5.51 -5.46 -4.99
N SER A 43 -5.28 -6.62 -4.35
CA SER A 43 -4.79 -6.66 -2.96
C SER A 43 -3.31 -6.28 -2.79
N ILE A 44 -2.52 -6.28 -3.89
CA ILE A 44 -1.11 -5.87 -3.84
C ILE A 44 -1.02 -4.36 -4.07
N VAL A 45 -1.38 -3.59 -3.03
CA VAL A 45 -1.25 -2.13 -3.01
C VAL A 45 0.22 -1.77 -2.88
N LEU A 46 0.67 -0.82 -3.70
CA LEU A 46 2.04 -0.35 -3.73
C LEU A 46 2.19 0.89 -2.84
N ASP A 47 3.18 0.88 -1.97
CA ASP A 47 3.61 2.10 -1.30
C ASP A 47 4.60 2.90 -2.17
N PRO A 48 4.94 4.15 -1.81
CA PRO A 48 5.90 4.96 -2.56
C PRO A 48 7.29 4.31 -2.70
N TYR A 49 7.74 3.57 -1.70
CA TYR A 49 9.03 2.87 -1.74
C TYR A 49 9.01 1.70 -2.74
N ASP A 50 7.87 1.00 -2.84
CA ASP A 50 7.70 -0.05 -3.84
C ASP A 50 7.84 0.51 -5.26
N VAL A 51 7.19 1.63 -5.55
CA VAL A 51 7.29 2.28 -6.87
C VAL A 51 8.69 2.82 -7.12
N TYR A 52 9.33 3.42 -6.13
CA TYR A 52 10.73 3.87 -6.21
C TYR A 52 11.67 2.70 -6.60
N ARG A 53 11.56 1.56 -5.93
CA ARG A 53 12.37 0.35 -6.24
C ARG A 53 12.07 -0.22 -7.63
N LEU A 54 10.79 -0.33 -7.98
CA LEU A 54 10.35 -0.85 -9.28
C LEU A 54 10.85 0.01 -10.43
N THR A 55 10.70 1.33 -10.35
CA THR A 55 11.12 2.25 -11.41
C THR A 55 12.63 2.24 -11.60
N ARG A 56 13.41 2.18 -10.52
CA ARG A 56 14.87 2.05 -10.61
C ARG A 56 15.31 0.71 -11.19
N ARG A 57 14.74 -0.39 -10.71
CA ARG A 57 15.09 -1.74 -11.16
C ARG A 57 14.78 -1.97 -12.64
N LEU A 58 13.67 -1.41 -13.11
CA LEU A 58 13.21 -1.56 -14.49
C LEU A 58 13.66 -0.41 -15.41
N GLN A 59 14.37 0.60 -14.87
CA GLN A 59 14.77 1.81 -15.60
C GLN A 59 13.58 2.45 -16.34
N THR A 60 12.48 2.65 -15.63
CA THR A 60 11.21 3.13 -16.16
C THR A 60 10.60 4.23 -15.29
N THR A 61 9.45 4.74 -15.66
CA THR A 61 8.69 5.73 -14.88
C THR A 61 7.38 5.14 -14.36
N PHE A 62 6.75 5.82 -13.40
CA PHE A 62 5.43 5.46 -12.90
C PHE A 62 4.38 5.44 -14.03
N ASP A 63 4.35 6.47 -14.87
CA ASP A 63 3.42 6.57 -16.00
C ASP A 63 3.62 5.40 -16.98
N LYS A 64 4.88 5.05 -17.26
CA LYS A 64 5.18 3.93 -18.14
C LYS A 64 4.74 2.57 -17.56
N LEU A 65 4.79 2.39 -16.24
CA LEU A 65 4.25 1.20 -15.58
C LEU A 65 2.72 1.10 -15.74
N LEU A 66 2.00 2.24 -15.73
CA LEU A 66 0.56 2.32 -16.00
C LEU A 66 0.26 2.01 -17.48
N ASP A 67 0.97 2.64 -18.41
CA ASP A 67 0.82 2.44 -19.87
C ASP A 67 1.06 0.98 -20.26
N ASP A 68 2.09 0.36 -19.70
CA ASP A 68 2.44 -1.04 -19.91
C ASP A 68 1.53 -2.02 -19.15
N LYS A 69 0.52 -1.49 -18.46
CA LYS A 69 -0.47 -2.27 -17.68
C LYS A 69 0.19 -3.21 -16.65
N LYS A 70 1.33 -2.79 -16.09
CA LYS A 70 2.01 -3.51 -15.00
C LYS A 70 1.40 -3.18 -13.65
N ILE A 71 0.89 -1.97 -13.52
CA ILE A 71 0.15 -1.46 -12.37
C ILE A 71 -1.16 -0.82 -12.85
N GLU A 72 -2.07 -0.60 -11.94
CA GLU A 72 -3.31 0.14 -12.16
C GLU A 72 -3.65 0.97 -10.91
N ILE A 73 -4.53 1.95 -11.06
CA ILE A 73 -5.01 2.76 -9.94
C ILE A 73 -6.36 2.23 -9.49
N ASN A 74 -6.49 1.92 -8.21
CA ASN A 74 -7.74 1.52 -7.58
C ASN A 74 -8.07 2.42 -6.38
N ILE A 75 -9.32 2.41 -5.96
CA ILE A 75 -9.76 3.08 -4.74
C ILE A 75 -9.59 2.10 -3.57
N VAL A 76 -8.75 2.48 -2.61
CA VAL A 76 -8.49 1.73 -1.38
C VAL A 76 -8.82 2.63 -0.20
N ASP A 77 -9.81 2.26 0.60
CA ASP A 77 -10.30 3.04 1.75
C ASP A 77 -10.64 4.52 1.38
N GLY A 78 -11.17 4.73 0.17
CA GLY A 78 -11.54 6.06 -0.36
C GLY A 78 -10.39 6.84 -1.00
N ILE A 79 -9.17 6.28 -1.04
CA ILE A 79 -7.98 6.93 -1.60
C ILE A 79 -7.58 6.22 -2.90
N MET A 80 -7.21 6.97 -3.92
CA MET A 80 -6.66 6.42 -5.16
C MET A 80 -5.20 5.98 -4.94
N LEU A 81 -4.94 4.69 -5.00
CA LEU A 81 -3.60 4.11 -4.81
C LEU A 81 -3.24 3.15 -5.95
N PRO A 82 -1.95 3.04 -6.32
CA PRO A 82 -1.51 2.09 -7.31
C PRO A 82 -1.47 0.66 -6.73
N ASN A 83 -1.84 -0.30 -7.58
CA ASN A 83 -1.81 -1.73 -7.29
C ASN A 83 -1.07 -2.47 -8.39
N MET A 84 -0.50 -3.62 -8.06
CA MET A 84 -0.03 -4.55 -9.09
C MET A 84 -1.22 -5.03 -9.92
N LYS A 85 -1.07 -5.00 -11.24
CA LYS A 85 -2.14 -5.48 -12.14
C LYS A 85 -2.00 -6.96 -12.40
N MET A 86 -3.12 -7.67 -12.28
CA MET A 86 -3.21 -9.07 -12.70
C MET A 86 -3.63 -9.17 -14.17
N ALA A 87 -3.10 -10.15 -14.87
CA ALA A 87 -3.49 -10.44 -16.25
C ALA A 87 -4.93 -10.98 -16.28
N PRO A 88 -5.83 -10.42 -17.10
CA PRO A 88 -7.25 -10.78 -17.09
C PRO A 88 -7.50 -12.28 -17.34
N ASP A 89 -6.72 -12.88 -18.25
CA ASP A 89 -6.96 -14.25 -18.71
C ASP A 89 -6.46 -15.32 -17.72
N THR A 90 -5.38 -15.03 -16.99
CA THR A 90 -4.69 -16.00 -16.13
C THR A 90 -4.78 -15.67 -14.65
N ASN A 91 -5.30 -14.49 -14.33
CA ASN A 91 -5.28 -13.91 -12.99
C ASN A 91 -3.88 -13.98 -12.32
N ALA A 92 -2.84 -13.81 -13.15
CA ALA A 92 -1.45 -13.83 -12.73
C ALA A 92 -0.85 -12.42 -12.72
N CYS A 93 0.07 -12.19 -11.79
CA CYS A 93 0.85 -10.96 -11.73
C CYS A 93 1.58 -10.70 -13.06
N GLY A 94 1.53 -9.48 -13.57
CA GLY A 94 2.18 -9.07 -14.82
C GLY A 94 3.72 -9.22 -14.82
N PHE A 95 4.32 -9.56 -13.68
CA PHE A 95 5.75 -9.87 -13.50
C PHE A 95 6.02 -11.35 -13.23
N LEU A 96 5.04 -12.22 -13.36
CA LEU A 96 5.28 -13.66 -13.32
C LEU A 96 5.86 -14.11 -14.65
N GLY A 97 7.09 -14.64 -14.65
CA GLY A 97 7.79 -15.14 -15.82
C GLY A 97 7.22 -16.48 -16.32
N LYS A 98 7.60 -16.87 -17.52
CA LYS A 98 7.20 -18.14 -18.14
C LYS A 98 7.78 -19.37 -17.43
N ASP A 99 8.82 -19.17 -16.64
CA ASP A 99 9.47 -20.17 -15.77
C ASP A 99 8.85 -20.22 -14.36
N ASP A 100 7.67 -19.60 -14.19
CA ASP A 100 6.97 -19.47 -12.92
C ASP A 100 7.79 -18.75 -11.82
N ARG A 101 8.72 -17.87 -12.23
CA ARG A 101 9.52 -17.04 -11.31
C ARG A 101 9.14 -15.58 -11.43
N CYS A 102 9.26 -14.87 -10.33
CA CYS A 102 9.06 -13.42 -10.31
C CYS A 102 10.22 -12.70 -11.01
N LEU A 103 9.92 -11.98 -12.08
CA LEU A 103 10.92 -11.23 -12.88
C LEU A 103 11.52 -10.03 -12.12
N ILE A 104 10.85 -9.58 -11.07
CA ILE A 104 11.26 -8.47 -10.20
C ILE A 104 11.54 -8.96 -8.78
N HIS A 105 12.04 -10.19 -8.60
CA HIS A 105 12.18 -10.81 -7.29
C HIS A 105 13.01 -9.99 -6.30
N ASP A 106 14.04 -9.31 -6.78
CA ASP A 106 14.93 -8.42 -6.05
C ASP A 106 14.29 -7.06 -5.71
N ALA A 107 13.26 -6.65 -6.45
CA ALA A 107 12.52 -5.41 -6.26
C ALA A 107 11.02 -5.65 -5.96
N ARG A 108 10.69 -6.82 -5.40
CA ARG A 108 9.29 -7.15 -5.04
C ARG A 108 8.70 -6.08 -4.12
N PRO A 109 7.41 -5.73 -4.31
CA PRO A 109 6.68 -4.88 -3.37
C PRO A 109 6.74 -5.40 -1.93
N GLY A 110 6.62 -4.50 -0.96
CA GLY A 110 6.68 -4.82 0.46
C GLY A 110 5.72 -5.93 0.87
N VAL A 111 4.49 -5.92 0.35
CA VAL A 111 3.49 -6.98 0.57
C VAL A 111 4.00 -8.34 0.06
N CYS A 112 4.60 -8.38 -1.13
CA CYS A 112 5.15 -9.61 -1.70
C CYS A 112 6.40 -10.11 -0.97
N ARG A 113 7.23 -9.20 -0.43
CA ARG A 113 8.41 -9.56 0.39
C ARG A 113 7.98 -10.10 1.74
N LEU A 114 6.92 -9.53 2.29
CA LEU A 114 6.39 -9.92 3.58
C LEU A 114 5.73 -11.31 3.55
N PHE A 115 5.05 -11.65 2.45
CA PHE A 115 4.31 -12.92 2.32
C PHE A 115 5.18 -14.16 2.64
N PRO A 116 4.72 -15.13 3.45
CA PRO A 116 3.37 -15.30 3.99
C PRO A 116 3.09 -14.54 5.29
N LEU A 117 3.94 -13.62 5.69
CA LEU A 117 3.65 -12.76 6.83
C LEU A 117 2.70 -11.62 6.43
N GLY A 118 2.04 -11.04 7.43
CA GLY A 118 1.27 -9.81 7.34
C GLY A 118 1.67 -8.85 8.45
N ARG A 119 1.30 -7.57 8.34
CA ARG A 119 1.38 -6.60 9.43
C ARG A 119 0.04 -6.52 10.14
N TYR A 120 0.08 -6.66 11.46
CA TYR A 120 -1.05 -6.44 12.35
C TYR A 120 -0.82 -5.15 13.11
N TRP A 121 -1.61 -4.12 12.82
CA TRP A 121 -1.50 -2.82 13.45
C TRP A 121 -2.18 -2.84 14.82
N GLU A 122 -1.40 -2.61 15.88
CA GLU A 122 -1.91 -2.48 17.24
C GLU A 122 -2.51 -1.08 17.48
N ASN A 123 -1.94 -0.09 16.82
CA ASN A 123 -2.40 1.31 16.77
C ASN A 123 -1.77 2.00 15.54
N GLU A 124 -1.98 3.31 15.37
CA GLU A 124 -1.43 4.06 14.24
C GLU A 124 0.09 4.13 14.17
N SER A 125 0.80 3.79 15.27
CA SER A 125 2.25 3.97 15.40
C SER A 125 3.02 2.69 15.61
N SER A 126 2.32 1.57 15.85
CA SER A 126 2.96 0.29 16.13
C SER A 126 2.24 -0.87 15.50
N TYR A 127 3.01 -1.82 15.03
CA TYR A 127 2.51 -3.07 14.46
C TYR A 127 3.36 -4.26 14.89
N LYS A 128 2.76 -5.43 14.78
CA LYS A 128 3.44 -6.72 14.87
C LYS A 128 3.29 -7.47 13.55
N TYR A 129 4.03 -8.53 13.42
CA TYR A 129 3.86 -9.43 12.28
C TYR A 129 2.97 -10.61 12.67
N ILE A 130 2.24 -11.13 11.71
CA ILE A 130 1.45 -12.35 11.82
C ILE A 130 1.89 -13.32 10.73
N LEU A 131 1.82 -14.62 11.01
CA LEU A 131 1.95 -15.64 9.99
C LEU A 131 0.54 -15.97 9.46
N GLN A 132 0.28 -15.61 8.21
CA GLN A 132 -1.03 -15.81 7.58
C GLN A 132 -1.30 -17.31 7.41
N LYS A 133 -2.48 -17.74 7.88
CA LYS A 133 -2.89 -19.14 7.86
C LYS A 133 -3.17 -19.60 6.44
N ASP A 134 -2.67 -20.78 6.08
CA ASP A 134 -2.96 -21.47 4.81
C ASP A 134 -2.68 -20.65 3.53
N GLN A 135 -1.87 -19.59 3.62
CA GLN A 135 -1.58 -18.75 2.46
C GLN A 135 -0.39 -19.25 1.63
N CYS A 136 0.64 -19.80 2.25
CA CYS A 136 1.76 -20.41 1.53
C CYS A 136 1.64 -21.93 1.54
N HIS A 137 1.38 -22.51 0.38
CA HIS A 137 1.18 -23.96 0.23
C HIS A 137 2.48 -24.75 0.10
N LYS A 138 3.65 -24.11 0.21
CA LYS A 138 4.92 -24.82 0.14
C LYS A 138 5.11 -25.68 1.39
N PRO A 139 5.31 -27.01 1.24
CA PRO A 139 5.54 -27.88 2.39
C PRO A 139 6.95 -27.66 2.98
N GLY A 140 7.10 -27.98 4.27
CA GLY A 140 8.42 -28.05 4.91
C GLY A 140 9.12 -26.72 5.12
N LEU A 141 8.37 -25.62 5.33
CA LEU A 141 8.96 -24.32 5.65
C LEU A 141 9.87 -24.41 6.86
N SER A 142 11.10 -23.92 6.74
CA SER A 142 12.03 -23.81 7.85
C SER A 142 11.81 -22.52 8.66
N LYS A 143 12.43 -22.47 9.86
CA LYS A 143 12.36 -21.29 10.73
C LYS A 143 13.40 -20.27 10.29
N ILE A 144 12.98 -19.01 10.24
CA ILE A 144 13.83 -17.86 9.95
C ILE A 144 13.46 -16.70 10.86
N LYS A 145 14.37 -15.79 11.19
CA LYS A 145 14.03 -14.54 11.87
C LYS A 145 13.21 -13.66 10.92
N VAL A 146 12.14 -13.02 11.44
CA VAL A 146 11.26 -12.14 10.66
C VAL A 146 12.09 -11.11 9.88
N LYS A 147 12.97 -10.34 10.53
CA LYS A 147 13.81 -9.33 9.85
C LYS A 147 14.67 -9.89 8.72
N LYS A 148 15.13 -11.14 8.84
CA LYS A 148 15.91 -11.79 7.80
C LYS A 148 15.03 -12.25 6.64
N TRP A 149 13.81 -12.68 6.93
CA TRP A 149 12.84 -13.08 5.93
C TRP A 149 12.39 -11.92 5.03
N ILE A 150 12.06 -10.78 5.64
CA ILE A 150 11.58 -9.59 4.92
C ILE A 150 12.71 -8.79 4.26
N ASP A 151 13.95 -9.26 4.39
CA ASP A 151 15.14 -8.65 3.80
C ASP A 151 15.28 -7.15 4.12
N MET A 152 15.22 -6.85 5.41
CA MET A 152 15.34 -5.47 5.91
C MET A 152 16.82 -5.10 6.01
N HIS A 153 17.34 -4.45 4.98
CA HIS A 153 18.71 -3.94 4.97
C HIS A 153 18.87 -2.66 5.79
N GLU A 154 17.88 -1.77 5.73
CA GLU A 154 17.87 -0.46 6.40
C GLU A 154 16.85 -0.42 7.57
N GLY A 155 16.80 -1.46 8.37
CA GLY A 155 15.80 -1.78 9.39
C GLY A 155 15.01 -0.61 9.99
N SER A 156 15.70 0.35 10.64
CA SER A 156 15.01 1.45 11.32
C SER A 156 14.40 2.49 10.36
N ALA A 157 15.06 2.85 9.27
CA ALA A 157 14.57 3.84 8.31
C ALA A 157 13.34 3.33 7.55
N TYR A 158 13.38 2.07 7.13
CA TYR A 158 12.21 1.44 6.49
C TYR A 158 11.02 1.30 7.43
N GLU A 159 11.24 0.91 8.69
CA GLU A 159 10.17 0.82 9.69
C GLU A 159 9.55 2.17 9.99
N HIS A 160 10.39 3.20 10.14
CA HIS A 160 9.91 4.57 10.31
C HIS A 160 9.03 5.00 9.14
N PHE A 161 9.50 4.80 7.90
CA PHE A 161 8.72 5.06 6.69
C PHE A 161 7.37 4.33 6.70
N ILE A 162 7.33 3.03 7.02
CA ILE A 162 6.08 2.26 7.05
C ILE A 162 5.09 2.86 8.05
N VAL A 163 5.55 3.29 9.22
CA VAL A 163 4.70 3.95 10.23
C VAL A 163 4.23 5.32 9.74
N SER A 164 5.13 6.16 9.21
CA SER A 164 4.79 7.48 8.69
C SER A 164 3.81 7.41 7.52
N TRP A 165 4.02 6.47 6.59
CA TRP A 165 3.12 6.25 5.47
C TRP A 165 1.74 5.73 5.92
N HIS A 166 1.71 4.80 6.88
CA HIS A 166 0.45 4.33 7.45
C HIS A 166 -0.34 5.47 8.10
N LYS A 167 0.32 6.31 8.91
CA LYS A 167 -0.32 7.49 9.51
C LYS A 167 -0.86 8.45 8.45
N TYR A 168 -0.08 8.70 7.40
CA TYR A 168 -0.53 9.54 6.29
C TYR A 168 -1.81 8.98 5.65
N LEU A 169 -1.83 7.69 5.33
CA LEU A 169 -3.01 7.05 4.77
C LEU A 169 -4.22 7.11 5.72
N LYS A 170 -4.03 6.88 7.03
CA LYS A 170 -5.13 6.95 8.01
C LYS A 170 -5.71 8.34 8.16
N ARG A 171 -4.88 9.38 8.19
CA ARG A 171 -5.34 10.77 8.22
C ARG A 171 -6.05 11.15 6.91
N THR A 172 -5.52 10.72 5.78
CA THR A 172 -6.16 10.95 4.48
C THR A 172 -7.52 10.26 4.39
N GLU A 173 -7.62 8.99 4.83
CA GLU A 173 -8.88 8.24 4.93
C GLU A 173 -9.90 8.98 5.82
N ALA A 174 -9.48 9.46 6.98
CA ALA A 174 -10.33 10.22 7.90
C ALA A 174 -10.82 11.53 7.27
N ALA A 175 -9.96 12.26 6.56
CA ALA A 175 -10.32 13.48 5.84
C ALA A 175 -11.35 13.20 4.73
N VAL A 176 -11.12 12.18 3.91
CA VAL A 176 -12.05 11.76 2.84
C VAL A 176 -13.40 11.35 3.43
N ARG A 177 -13.42 10.57 4.50
CA ARG A 177 -14.66 10.15 5.17
C ARG A 177 -15.44 11.34 5.75
N ARG A 178 -14.75 12.29 6.36
CA ARG A 178 -15.39 13.52 6.88
C ARG A 178 -16.06 14.31 5.77
N ILE A 179 -15.35 14.58 4.67
CA ILE A 179 -15.89 15.31 3.52
C ILE A 179 -17.10 14.56 2.92
N ALA A 180 -17.03 13.24 2.79
CA ALA A 180 -18.15 12.44 2.29
C ALA A 180 -19.38 12.47 3.24
N ALA A 181 -19.17 12.49 4.55
CA ALA A 181 -20.25 12.59 5.53
C ALA A 181 -20.93 13.97 5.52
N GLU A 182 -20.16 15.05 5.36
CA GLU A 182 -20.69 16.42 5.20
C GLU A 182 -21.60 16.51 3.95
N CYS A 183 -21.20 15.90 2.84
CA CYS A 183 -22.01 15.83 1.61
C CYS A 183 -23.35 15.10 1.84
N ALA A 184 -23.34 14.00 2.58
CA ALA A 184 -24.56 13.23 2.85
C ALA A 184 -25.56 13.99 3.75
N SER A 185 -25.07 14.79 4.70
CA SER A 185 -25.92 15.61 5.58
C SER A 185 -26.56 16.80 4.83
N GLU A 186 -25.82 17.48 3.96
CA GLU A 186 -26.34 18.58 3.14
C GLU A 186 -27.43 18.12 2.14
N GLN A 187 -27.32 16.91 1.59
CA GLN A 187 -28.35 16.36 0.72
C GLN A 187 -29.64 16.04 1.47
N THR A 188 -29.57 15.72 2.76
CA THR A 188 -30.75 15.42 3.58
C THR A 188 -31.49 16.71 4.00
N GLU A 189 -30.78 17.80 4.22
CA GLU A 189 -31.38 19.11 4.56
C GLU A 189 -31.97 19.81 3.33
N ASN A 190 -31.35 19.72 2.15
CA ASN A 190 -31.83 20.33 0.92
C ASN A 190 -33.13 19.69 0.35
N THR A 191 -33.53 18.51 0.80
CA THR A 191 -34.82 17.91 0.44
C THR A 191 -35.98 18.56 1.18
N LEU A 192 -35.75 19.42 2.17
CA LEU A 192 -36.79 20.12 2.97
C LEU A 192 -36.92 21.62 2.66
N GLU A 193 -36.01 22.24 1.89
CA GLU A 193 -36.09 23.66 1.51
C GLU A 193 -35.79 23.87 0.03
N GLU A 194 -36.77 23.63 -0.84
CA GLU A 194 -36.79 24.25 -2.16
C GLU A 194 -37.03 25.74 -2.03
N SER A 195 -36.05 26.55 -2.36
CA SER A 195 -36.04 27.98 -2.59
C SER A 195 -35.19 28.77 -1.61
N ARG A 196 -33.91 28.90 -1.86
CA ARG A 196 -33.18 30.16 -1.63
C ARG A 196 -31.85 30.21 -2.40
N THR A 197 -31.84 31.13 -3.38
CA THR A 197 -30.68 31.87 -3.95
C THR A 197 -29.29 31.23 -3.82
N GLN A 198 -28.83 30.70 -4.93
CA GLN A 198 -27.41 30.39 -5.19
C GLN A 198 -26.54 31.64 -4.96
N ASN A 199 -25.92 31.75 -3.79
CA ASN A 199 -24.72 32.56 -3.67
C ASN A 199 -23.55 31.72 -4.23
N LEU A 200 -23.06 32.11 -5.41
CA LEU A 200 -21.80 31.67 -5.98
C LEU A 200 -20.64 32.14 -5.09
N SER A 201 -20.39 31.45 -4.00
CA SER A 201 -19.07 31.46 -3.35
C SER A 201 -18.30 30.28 -3.90
N SER A 202 -17.08 30.51 -4.38
CA SER A 202 -16.19 29.58 -5.09
C SER A 202 -15.59 28.51 -4.17
N SER A 203 -16.41 27.78 -3.42
CA SER A 203 -15.95 26.62 -2.65
C SER A 203 -16.06 25.37 -3.51
N MET A 204 -15.00 24.56 -3.52
CA MET A 204 -15.00 23.26 -4.21
C MET A 204 -16.11 22.37 -3.63
N THR A 205 -16.76 21.60 -4.50
CA THR A 205 -17.71 20.57 -4.02
C THR A 205 -16.96 19.47 -3.25
N PRO A 206 -17.64 18.71 -2.37
CA PRO A 206 -17.05 17.60 -1.66
C PRO A 206 -16.33 16.58 -2.59
N GLU A 207 -16.92 16.25 -3.73
CA GLU A 207 -16.30 15.36 -4.70
C GLU A 207 -15.02 15.97 -5.31
N GLN A 208 -15.01 17.28 -5.56
CA GLN A 208 -13.82 17.98 -6.04
C GLN A 208 -12.72 17.98 -4.98
N GLN A 209 -13.07 18.18 -3.71
CA GLN A 209 -12.10 18.13 -2.59
C GLN A 209 -11.48 16.73 -2.47
N ILE A 210 -12.28 15.66 -2.48
CA ILE A 210 -11.80 14.28 -2.45
C ILE A 210 -10.89 14.01 -3.65
N ARG A 211 -11.29 14.45 -4.84
CA ARG A 211 -10.48 14.31 -6.06
C ARG A 211 -9.14 15.03 -5.95
N VAL A 212 -9.11 16.23 -5.37
CA VAL A 212 -7.86 16.98 -5.14
C VAL A 212 -6.94 16.21 -4.20
N ILE A 213 -7.44 15.69 -3.10
CA ILE A 213 -6.66 14.87 -2.15
C ILE A 213 -6.08 13.64 -2.84
N CYS A 214 -6.88 12.91 -3.59
CA CYS A 214 -6.44 11.71 -4.32
C CYS A 214 -5.39 12.04 -5.38
N LEU A 215 -5.60 13.07 -6.20
CA LEU A 215 -4.65 13.49 -7.23
C LEU A 215 -3.37 14.06 -6.63
N TYR A 216 -3.46 14.80 -5.53
CA TYR A 216 -2.29 15.27 -4.80
C TYR A 216 -1.43 14.08 -4.31
N THR A 217 -2.07 13.09 -3.70
CA THR A 217 -1.40 11.86 -3.23
C THR A 217 -0.70 11.14 -4.38
N LEU A 218 -1.39 10.88 -5.48
CA LEU A 218 -0.80 10.22 -6.64
C LEU A 218 0.36 11.02 -7.23
N LYS A 219 0.19 12.33 -7.42
CA LYS A 219 1.21 13.18 -8.00
C LYS A 219 2.44 13.28 -7.12
N THR A 220 2.25 13.56 -5.82
CA THR A 220 3.34 13.84 -4.89
C THR A 220 4.17 12.60 -4.58
N PHE A 221 3.51 11.45 -4.40
CA PHE A 221 4.18 10.26 -3.89
C PHE A 221 4.53 9.22 -4.95
N TYR A 222 3.95 9.32 -6.16
CA TYR A 222 4.17 8.30 -7.19
C TYR A 222 4.63 8.90 -8.53
N ALA A 223 3.92 9.88 -9.08
CA ALA A 223 4.22 10.41 -10.42
C ALA A 223 5.42 11.37 -10.44
N ALA A 224 5.64 12.15 -9.38
CA ALA A 224 6.72 13.16 -9.35
C ALA A 224 8.14 12.56 -9.34
N GLY A 225 8.26 11.22 -9.22
CA GLY A 225 9.56 10.57 -9.09
C GLY A 225 10.35 11.02 -7.86
N TYR A 226 11.52 10.43 -7.63
CA TYR A 226 12.41 10.73 -6.52
C TYR A 226 13.79 11.10 -7.05
N LYS A 227 14.41 12.12 -6.45
CA LYS A 227 15.79 12.54 -6.77
C LYS A 227 16.83 11.72 -6.00
N ALA A 228 16.40 10.91 -5.08
CA ALA A 228 17.19 10.09 -4.20
C ALA A 228 18.23 9.26 -4.96
N ALA A 229 19.50 9.36 -4.55
CA ALA A 229 20.58 8.55 -5.11
C ALA A 229 20.56 7.12 -4.58
N ASP A 230 20.19 6.95 -3.33
CA ASP A 230 20.07 5.67 -2.63
C ASP A 230 18.81 5.59 -1.76
N GLU A 231 18.64 4.51 -1.00
CA GLU A 231 17.48 4.28 -0.13
C GLU A 231 17.43 5.26 1.06
N ASN A 232 18.56 5.65 1.62
CA ASN A 232 18.58 6.62 2.72
C ASN A 232 18.14 8.01 2.26
N ASP A 233 18.55 8.40 1.05
CA ASP A 233 18.08 9.64 0.42
C ASP A 233 16.57 9.57 0.16
N PHE A 234 16.06 8.42 -0.29
CA PHE A 234 14.63 8.20 -0.48
C PHE A 234 13.86 8.39 0.84
N PHE A 235 14.32 7.78 1.93
CA PHE A 235 13.61 7.87 3.20
C PHE A 235 13.59 9.30 3.77
N ARG A 236 14.63 10.09 3.53
CA ARG A 236 14.59 11.52 3.87
C ARG A 236 13.62 12.29 2.99
N GLU A 237 13.68 12.10 1.67
CA GLU A 237 12.83 12.81 0.73
C GLU A 237 11.34 12.48 0.94
N ILE A 238 10.98 11.23 1.26
CA ILE A 238 9.58 10.84 1.50
C ILE A 238 9.03 11.45 2.80
N GLU A 239 9.82 11.55 3.87
CA GLU A 239 9.41 12.20 5.12
C GLU A 239 9.14 13.70 4.90
N ASP A 240 9.99 14.39 4.12
CA ASP A 240 9.77 15.78 3.74
C ASP A 240 8.47 15.93 2.93
N ARG A 241 8.21 15.02 1.99
CA ARG A 241 6.96 15.02 1.20
C ARG A 241 5.73 14.76 2.06
N ILE A 242 5.80 13.84 3.04
CA ILE A 242 4.71 13.56 3.97
C ILE A 242 4.43 14.80 4.85
N SER A 243 5.47 15.41 5.41
CA SER A 243 5.33 16.62 6.22
C SER A 243 4.69 17.76 5.42
N LYS A 244 5.17 17.97 4.19
CA LYS A 244 4.59 18.97 3.30
C LYS A 244 3.13 18.66 2.95
N ALA A 245 2.79 17.40 2.72
CA ALA A 245 1.43 17.00 2.38
C ALA A 245 0.44 17.28 3.52
N TYR A 246 0.83 17.10 4.78
CA TYR A 246 -0.01 17.48 5.92
C TYR A 246 -0.34 18.98 5.90
N THR A 247 0.65 19.83 5.68
CA THR A 247 0.43 21.28 5.56
C THR A 247 -0.41 21.64 4.34
N ASP A 248 -0.06 21.15 3.15
CA ASP A 248 -0.74 21.48 1.90
C ASP A 248 -2.21 21.04 1.88
N LEU A 249 -2.55 19.96 2.57
CA LEU A 249 -3.91 19.38 2.64
C LEU A 249 -4.64 19.74 3.94
N GLY A 250 -4.04 20.51 4.84
CA GLY A 250 -4.66 20.90 6.12
C GLY A 250 -5.02 19.71 7.01
N MET A 251 -4.15 18.71 7.06
CA MET A 251 -4.34 17.46 7.82
C MET A 251 -3.47 17.40 9.09
N GLU A 252 -3.13 18.55 9.67
CA GLU A 252 -2.35 18.65 10.92
C GLU A 252 -3.08 18.13 12.15
#